data_805401e27261d059c147726d354ac16e
#
_entry.id   805401e27261d059c147726d354ac16e
#
_cell.length_a   1.000
_cell.length_b   1.000
_cell.length_c   1.000
_cell.angle_alpha   90.00
_cell.angle_beta   90.00
_cell.angle_gamma   90.00
#
_symmetry.space_group_name_H-M   'P 1'
#
loop_
_entity.id
_entity.type
_entity.pdbx_description
1 polymer ?
#
loop_
_entity_poly.entity_id
_entity_poly.type
_entity_poly.pdbx_seq_one_letter_code
_entity_poly.pdbx_strand_id
1 'polypeptide(L)'
;MKEKIHSECVIIGGGIIGLAIAAKLAKQGLAVILLEAEKQTIQHASSHNSEVIHSGIYYKSGSLKAKLCVEGNRLLYLYCRKKGVDFRRIGKLIIANDLSEKYALDQLFQNGIKNGVDGLSIISKSEIVDREPNLNAKYAIFSETTGIIDSHVFALSLEAEIESSDGHIIIDSPVLNGVFNGTSWDLDVGGSSNCIINCGLVINSAGFNAQMIATKFGLENVPSPVYVKGHYYKLLGKSPFNHLIYPIPNKFGLGIHTSLDMSNNLKFGPDAEVIDSPDYRFMGNAQRKEKFITSIASYLNDINIDLIQEDYCGVRVRLDPDHHLSDFDIQYPSDHGMTGLVNLFGIESPGLTSSLAIADTVSKKIQ
;
A
#
# COMPACT_ATOMS: atom_id res chain seq x y z
N MET A 1 -35.28 17.45 -7.82
CA MET A 1 -34.79 16.69 -6.65
C MET A 1 -33.89 15.62 -7.16
N LYS A 2 -32.75 15.34 -6.48
CA LYS A 2 -31.93 14.21 -6.82
C LYS A 2 -32.70 12.91 -6.56
N GLU A 3 -32.46 11.89 -7.39
CA GLU A 3 -32.96 10.54 -7.17
C GLU A 3 -32.42 10.00 -5.84
N LYS A 4 -33.21 9.22 -5.11
CA LYS A 4 -32.77 8.58 -3.86
C LYS A 4 -32.68 7.07 -4.05
N ILE A 5 -31.49 6.53 -3.84
CA ILE A 5 -31.13 5.10 -3.95
C ILE A 5 -30.91 4.58 -2.54
N HIS A 6 -31.18 3.30 -2.31
CA HIS A 6 -30.94 2.63 -1.03
C HIS A 6 -29.91 1.50 -1.19
N SER A 7 -29.02 1.38 -0.20
CA SER A 7 -28.05 0.29 -0.08
C SER A 7 -27.84 -0.04 1.41
N GLU A 8 -27.35 -1.22 1.73
CA GLU A 8 -26.97 -1.54 3.12
C GLU A 8 -25.64 -0.90 3.47
N CYS A 9 -24.68 -0.94 2.54
CA CYS A 9 -23.32 -0.48 2.73
C CYS A 9 -22.82 0.31 1.51
N VAL A 10 -22.23 1.47 1.79
CA VAL A 10 -21.50 2.26 0.79
C VAL A 10 -20.03 2.32 1.15
N ILE A 11 -19.18 2.01 0.17
CA ILE A 11 -17.71 2.11 0.29
C ILE A 11 -17.25 3.27 -0.59
N ILE A 12 -16.51 4.20 0.01
CA ILE A 12 -15.99 5.39 -0.66
C ILE A 12 -14.53 5.18 -1.02
N GLY A 13 -14.24 5.15 -2.31
CA GLY A 13 -12.90 4.98 -2.90
C GLY A 13 -12.67 3.61 -3.50
N GLY A 14 -12.47 3.56 -4.81
CA GLY A 14 -12.17 2.37 -5.62
C GLY A 14 -10.69 2.00 -5.69
N GLY A 15 -9.90 2.34 -4.67
CA GLY A 15 -8.55 1.85 -4.49
C GLY A 15 -8.54 0.39 -4.00
N ILE A 16 -7.34 -0.22 -3.95
CA ILE A 16 -7.20 -1.65 -3.59
C ILE A 16 -7.82 -1.99 -2.22
N ILE A 17 -7.84 -1.05 -1.28
CA ILE A 17 -8.42 -1.25 0.05
C ILE A 17 -9.95 -1.28 -0.04
N GLY A 18 -10.55 -0.31 -0.72
CA GLY A 18 -12.00 -0.26 -0.91
C GLY A 18 -12.51 -1.47 -1.67
N LEU A 19 -11.83 -1.86 -2.75
CA LEU A 19 -12.14 -3.07 -3.52
C LEU A 19 -12.07 -4.34 -2.67
N ALA A 20 -11.02 -4.51 -1.84
CA ALA A 20 -10.90 -5.67 -0.98
C ALA A 20 -12.01 -5.74 0.08
N ILE A 21 -12.39 -4.60 0.67
CA ILE A 21 -13.49 -4.53 1.64
C ILE A 21 -14.83 -4.81 0.94
N ALA A 22 -15.06 -4.20 -0.23
CA ALA A 22 -16.28 -4.39 -0.99
C ALA A 22 -16.48 -5.85 -1.39
N ALA A 23 -15.45 -6.49 -1.95
CA ALA A 23 -15.48 -7.90 -2.31
C ALA A 23 -15.78 -8.80 -1.10
N LYS A 24 -15.17 -8.48 0.06
CA LYS A 24 -15.41 -9.22 1.30
C LYS A 24 -16.85 -9.11 1.78
N LEU A 25 -17.41 -7.90 1.82
CA LEU A 25 -18.76 -7.64 2.34
C LEU A 25 -19.85 -8.13 1.37
N ALA A 26 -19.70 -7.90 0.07
CA ALA A 26 -20.63 -8.43 -0.93
C ALA A 26 -20.69 -9.96 -0.87
N LYS A 27 -19.56 -10.63 -0.75
CA LYS A 27 -19.48 -12.09 -0.58
C LYS A 27 -20.14 -12.59 0.71
N GLN A 28 -20.30 -11.75 1.71
CA GLN A 28 -21.04 -12.05 2.94
C GLN A 28 -22.55 -11.78 2.80
N GLY A 29 -23.00 -11.33 1.65
CA GLY A 29 -24.41 -11.09 1.32
C GLY A 29 -24.92 -9.69 1.61
N LEU A 30 -24.03 -8.71 1.92
CA LEU A 30 -24.45 -7.32 2.06
C LEU A 30 -24.67 -6.71 0.67
N ALA A 31 -25.72 -5.88 0.54
CA ALA A 31 -25.92 -5.03 -0.63
C ALA A 31 -24.89 -3.88 -0.60
N VAL A 32 -23.84 -4.00 -1.39
CA VAL A 32 -22.69 -3.08 -1.40
C VAL A 32 -22.71 -2.21 -2.65
N ILE A 33 -22.54 -0.90 -2.45
CA ILE A 33 -22.20 0.05 -3.52
C ILE A 33 -20.81 0.62 -3.22
N LEU A 34 -19.86 0.46 -4.13
CA LEU A 34 -18.57 1.12 -4.10
C LEU A 34 -18.60 2.35 -5.02
N LEU A 35 -18.25 3.51 -4.48
CA LEU A 35 -18.21 4.79 -5.20
C LEU A 35 -16.75 5.20 -5.43
N GLU A 36 -16.38 5.42 -6.69
CA GLU A 36 -15.09 5.96 -7.08
C GLU A 36 -15.26 7.33 -7.74
N ALA A 37 -14.46 8.29 -7.30
CA ALA A 37 -14.52 9.66 -7.80
C ALA A 37 -13.94 9.80 -9.21
N GLU A 38 -12.96 8.97 -9.54
CA GLU A 38 -12.30 8.97 -10.84
C GLU A 38 -13.08 8.15 -11.87
N LYS A 39 -12.68 8.27 -13.14
CA LYS A 39 -13.29 7.52 -14.26
C LYS A 39 -12.87 6.05 -14.32
N GLN A 40 -12.00 5.62 -13.43
CA GLN A 40 -11.52 4.24 -13.30
C GLN A 40 -11.14 3.99 -11.85
N THR A 41 -11.24 2.75 -11.43
CA THR A 41 -10.71 2.28 -10.13
C THR A 41 -9.18 2.29 -10.12
N ILE A 42 -8.58 2.00 -8.97
CA ILE A 42 -7.12 1.87 -8.76
C ILE A 42 -6.28 3.03 -9.32
N GLN A 43 -6.78 4.22 -9.27
CA GLN A 43 -5.98 5.41 -9.52
C GLN A 43 -5.10 5.74 -8.30
N HIS A 44 -4.31 6.79 -8.37
CA HIS A 44 -3.51 7.29 -7.25
C HIS A 44 -2.55 6.25 -6.64
N ALA A 45 -2.53 6.10 -5.31
CA ALA A 45 -1.60 5.23 -4.61
C ALA A 45 -1.70 3.74 -5.00
N SER A 46 -2.87 3.30 -5.47
CA SER A 46 -3.09 1.90 -5.86
C SER A 46 -2.44 1.52 -7.19
N SER A 47 -2.19 2.49 -8.08
CA SER A 47 -1.49 2.29 -9.36
C SER A 47 -0.04 2.79 -9.34
N HIS A 48 0.32 3.65 -8.38
CA HIS A 48 1.64 4.27 -8.29
C HIS A 48 2.42 3.74 -7.08
N ASN A 49 2.67 2.43 -7.06
CA ASN A 49 3.39 1.72 -6.00
C ASN A 49 4.44 0.77 -6.59
N SER A 50 5.18 0.08 -5.73
CA SER A 50 6.25 -0.85 -6.14
C SER A 50 5.80 -2.30 -6.31
N GLU A 51 4.50 -2.59 -6.16
CA GLU A 51 3.88 -3.91 -6.32
C GLU A 51 4.49 -5.02 -5.45
N VAL A 52 5.14 -4.64 -4.35
CA VAL A 52 5.83 -5.56 -3.46
C VAL A 52 4.87 -6.20 -2.47
N ILE A 53 4.88 -7.52 -2.40
CA ILE A 53 4.28 -8.29 -1.31
C ILE A 53 5.28 -8.30 -0.15
N HIS A 54 5.07 -7.44 0.84
CA HIS A 54 5.96 -7.29 1.99
C HIS A 54 5.80 -8.43 3.00
N SER A 55 6.88 -8.78 3.72
CA SER A 55 6.85 -9.80 4.76
C SER A 55 6.42 -9.29 6.15
N GLY A 56 6.54 -7.98 6.41
CA GLY A 56 6.21 -7.39 7.72
C GLY A 56 7.42 -7.09 8.62
N ILE A 57 8.65 -7.30 8.14
CA ILE A 57 9.88 -7.21 8.94
C ILE A 57 10.16 -5.81 9.51
N TYR A 58 9.78 -4.73 8.79
CA TYR A 58 10.16 -3.35 9.14
C TYR A 58 9.24 -2.69 10.18
N TYR A 59 8.02 -3.20 10.37
CA TYR A 59 7.02 -2.50 11.16
C TYR A 59 7.20 -2.75 12.65
N LYS A 60 6.88 -1.75 13.46
CA LYS A 60 6.96 -1.83 14.91
C LYS A 60 6.14 -3.02 15.44
N SER A 61 6.76 -3.84 16.28
CA SER A 61 6.06 -5.00 16.84
C SER A 61 4.81 -4.58 17.63
N GLY A 62 3.71 -5.27 17.36
CA GLY A 62 2.41 -4.97 17.97
C GLY A 62 1.57 -3.94 17.20
N SER A 63 2.12 -3.21 16.21
CA SER A 63 1.36 -2.27 15.38
C SER A 63 0.37 -2.97 14.47
N LEU A 64 -0.63 -2.22 13.96
CA LEU A 64 -1.55 -2.72 12.94
C LEU A 64 -0.82 -3.06 11.64
N LYS A 65 0.12 -2.21 11.22
CA LYS A 65 0.97 -2.49 10.04
C LYS A 65 1.69 -3.83 10.15
N ALA A 66 2.28 -4.14 11.31
CA ALA A 66 2.98 -5.41 11.50
C ALA A 66 2.01 -6.61 11.41
N LYS A 67 0.92 -6.57 12.16
CA LYS A 67 -0.07 -7.66 12.22
C LYS A 67 -0.72 -7.90 10.86
N LEU A 68 -1.26 -6.82 10.26
CA LEU A 68 -2.00 -6.91 9.01
C LEU A 68 -1.09 -7.20 7.80
N CYS A 69 0.18 -6.82 7.85
CA CYS A 69 1.14 -7.18 6.81
C CYS A 69 1.49 -8.67 6.83
N VAL A 70 1.79 -9.23 8.00
CA VAL A 70 2.12 -10.66 8.13
C VAL A 70 0.94 -11.53 7.76
N GLU A 71 -0.26 -11.20 8.26
CA GLU A 71 -1.48 -11.91 7.89
C GLU A 71 -1.82 -11.73 6.41
N GLY A 72 -1.75 -10.48 5.92
CA GLY A 72 -2.03 -10.11 4.54
C GLY A 72 -1.09 -10.79 3.54
N ASN A 73 0.19 -10.95 3.87
CA ASN A 73 1.15 -11.70 3.04
C ASN A 73 0.65 -13.13 2.76
N ARG A 74 0.23 -13.85 3.79
CA ARG A 74 -0.31 -15.21 3.62
C ARG A 74 -1.61 -15.21 2.81
N LEU A 75 -2.55 -14.33 3.17
CA LEU A 75 -3.85 -14.24 2.49
C LEU A 75 -3.69 -13.88 1.02
N LEU A 76 -2.79 -12.94 0.69
CA LEU A 76 -2.57 -12.48 -0.67
C LEU A 76 -2.01 -13.61 -1.56
N TYR A 77 -1.02 -14.36 -1.11
CA TYR A 77 -0.52 -15.52 -1.85
C TYR A 77 -1.58 -16.61 -2.04
N LEU A 78 -2.42 -16.86 -1.03
CA LEU A 78 -3.53 -17.81 -1.14
C LEU A 78 -4.57 -17.33 -2.15
N TYR A 79 -4.91 -16.06 -2.09
CA TYR A 79 -5.85 -15.42 -3.02
C TYR A 79 -5.34 -15.49 -4.46
N CYS A 80 -4.10 -15.10 -4.71
CA CYS A 80 -3.51 -15.09 -6.04
C CYS A 80 -3.53 -16.50 -6.67
N ARG A 81 -3.13 -17.53 -5.92
CA ARG A 81 -3.22 -18.92 -6.40
C ARG A 81 -4.64 -19.34 -6.72
N LYS A 82 -5.61 -18.98 -5.88
CA LYS A 82 -7.02 -19.36 -6.05
C LYS A 82 -7.68 -18.66 -7.25
N LYS A 83 -7.27 -17.41 -7.52
CA LYS A 83 -7.91 -16.54 -8.52
C LYS A 83 -7.14 -16.41 -9.81
N GLY A 84 -5.95 -17.01 -9.92
CA GLY A 84 -5.11 -16.89 -11.10
C GLY A 84 -4.49 -15.51 -11.27
N VAL A 85 -4.28 -14.77 -10.17
CA VAL A 85 -3.55 -13.51 -10.20
C VAL A 85 -2.05 -13.79 -10.24
N ASP A 86 -1.35 -13.20 -11.18
CA ASP A 86 0.07 -13.40 -11.35
C ASP A 86 0.87 -12.78 -10.19
N PHE A 87 1.79 -13.56 -9.64
CA PHE A 87 2.73 -13.15 -8.60
C PHE A 87 4.03 -13.92 -8.71
N ARG A 88 5.09 -13.37 -8.14
CA ARG A 88 6.40 -14.05 -8.03
C ARG A 88 6.94 -13.92 -6.62
N ARG A 89 7.20 -15.05 -5.96
CA ARG A 89 7.85 -15.10 -4.63
C ARG A 89 9.35 -15.11 -4.83
N ILE A 90 9.91 -13.95 -5.15
CA ILE A 90 11.31 -13.78 -5.52
C ILE A 90 12.25 -13.59 -4.34
N GLY A 91 11.71 -13.35 -3.14
CA GLY A 91 12.53 -13.05 -1.98
C GLY A 91 13.14 -11.66 -1.98
N LYS A 92 13.71 -11.29 -0.82
CA LYS A 92 14.38 -10.00 -0.63
C LYS A 92 15.62 -10.17 0.21
N LEU A 93 16.72 -9.54 -0.19
CA LEU A 93 17.91 -9.38 0.62
C LEU A 93 17.90 -7.99 1.26
N ILE A 94 17.99 -7.94 2.59
CA ILE A 94 18.20 -6.71 3.34
C ILE A 94 19.67 -6.71 3.71
N ILE A 95 20.42 -5.73 3.24
CA ILE A 95 21.89 -5.77 3.22
C ILE A 95 22.53 -4.73 4.13
N ALA A 96 23.73 -5.06 4.59
CA ALA A 96 24.60 -4.22 5.39
C ALA A 96 26.08 -4.40 5.01
N ASN A 97 26.86 -3.32 5.09
CA ASN A 97 28.25 -3.29 4.62
C ASN A 97 29.29 -3.03 5.72
N ASP A 98 28.87 -2.53 6.87
CA ASP A 98 29.76 -2.30 8.01
C ASP A 98 29.17 -2.86 9.32
N LEU A 99 29.91 -2.73 10.43
CA LEU A 99 29.51 -3.30 11.72
C LEU A 99 28.33 -2.54 12.37
N SER A 100 28.20 -1.24 12.10
CA SER A 100 27.07 -0.46 12.63
C SER A 100 25.77 -0.83 11.91
N GLU A 101 25.83 -0.98 10.61
CA GLU A 101 24.72 -1.49 9.79
C GLU A 101 24.38 -2.95 10.15
N LYS A 102 25.38 -3.79 10.43
CA LYS A 102 25.15 -5.16 10.89
C LYS A 102 24.37 -5.19 12.21
N TYR A 103 24.71 -4.33 13.16
CA TYR A 103 23.94 -4.23 14.40
C TYR A 103 22.47 -3.88 14.15
N ALA A 104 22.21 -2.90 13.27
CA ALA A 104 20.85 -2.54 12.88
C ALA A 104 20.14 -3.70 12.15
N LEU A 105 20.86 -4.45 11.33
CA LEU A 105 20.36 -5.65 10.64
C LEU A 105 19.93 -6.72 11.66
N ASP A 106 20.76 -6.99 12.68
CA ASP A 106 20.43 -7.96 13.74
C ASP A 106 19.18 -7.53 14.54
N GLN A 107 19.03 -6.23 14.85
CA GLN A 107 17.83 -5.70 15.48
C GLN A 107 16.59 -5.87 14.60
N LEU A 108 16.72 -5.61 13.30
CA LEU A 108 15.65 -5.78 12.34
C LEU A 108 15.23 -7.26 12.20
N PHE A 109 16.19 -8.18 12.20
CA PHE A 109 15.93 -9.62 12.21
C PHE A 109 15.08 -10.02 13.43
N GLN A 110 15.49 -9.58 14.63
CA GLN A 110 14.75 -9.87 15.86
C GLN A 110 13.34 -9.25 15.83
N ASN A 111 13.19 -8.04 15.27
CA ASN A 111 11.87 -7.43 15.07
C ASN A 111 10.99 -8.27 14.14
N GLY A 112 11.55 -8.77 13.02
CA GLY A 112 10.83 -9.66 12.12
C GLY A 112 10.35 -10.96 12.78
N ILE A 113 11.21 -11.58 13.59
CA ILE A 113 10.83 -12.77 14.39
C ILE A 113 9.68 -12.44 15.35
N LYS A 114 9.77 -11.32 16.09
CA LYS A 114 8.69 -10.87 16.99
C LYS A 114 7.38 -10.60 16.27
N ASN A 115 7.43 -10.14 15.04
CA ASN A 115 6.26 -9.91 14.21
C ASN A 115 5.65 -11.20 13.65
N GLY A 116 6.33 -12.34 13.77
CA GLY A 116 5.90 -13.63 13.22
C GLY A 116 6.11 -13.74 11.71
N VAL A 117 7.14 -13.08 11.19
CA VAL A 117 7.50 -13.18 9.77
C VAL A 117 8.11 -14.54 9.48
N ASP A 118 7.52 -15.29 8.57
CA ASP A 118 8.02 -16.58 8.12
C ASP A 118 9.18 -16.44 7.11
N GLY A 119 10.08 -17.43 7.08
CA GLY A 119 11.14 -17.52 6.07
C GLY A 119 12.21 -16.42 6.17
N LEU A 120 12.55 -15.98 7.39
CA LEU A 120 13.68 -15.10 7.63
C LEU A 120 14.94 -15.90 7.98
N SER A 121 16.07 -15.57 7.37
CA SER A 121 17.37 -16.12 7.70
C SER A 121 18.47 -15.07 7.57
N ILE A 122 19.46 -15.13 8.46
CA ILE A 122 20.74 -14.42 8.27
C ILE A 122 21.59 -15.32 7.37
N ILE A 123 22.06 -14.80 6.27
CA ILE A 123 22.84 -15.55 5.28
C ILE A 123 24.30 -15.09 5.26
N SER A 124 25.18 -16.03 4.95
CA SER A 124 26.62 -15.81 4.84
C SER A 124 26.99 -15.02 3.57
N LYS A 125 28.23 -14.48 3.55
CA LYS A 125 28.75 -13.79 2.37
C LYS A 125 28.78 -14.70 1.12
N SER A 126 29.11 -15.99 1.27
CA SER A 126 29.08 -16.95 0.16
C SER A 126 27.67 -17.11 -0.39
N GLU A 127 26.66 -17.27 0.48
CA GLU A 127 25.26 -17.37 0.05
C GLU A 127 24.75 -16.09 -0.61
N ILE A 128 25.25 -14.90 -0.20
CA ILE A 128 24.94 -13.63 -0.88
C ILE A 128 25.47 -13.67 -2.32
N VAL A 129 26.75 -14.03 -2.51
CA VAL A 129 27.38 -14.10 -3.82
C VAL A 129 26.73 -15.15 -4.71
N ASP A 130 26.39 -16.32 -4.16
CA ASP A 130 25.71 -17.38 -4.91
C ASP A 130 24.32 -16.95 -5.43
N ARG A 131 23.58 -16.15 -4.64
CA ARG A 131 22.26 -15.63 -5.02
C ARG A 131 22.33 -14.44 -5.95
N GLU A 132 23.24 -13.50 -5.67
CA GLU A 132 23.36 -12.20 -6.33
C GLU A 132 24.85 -11.85 -6.54
N PRO A 133 25.48 -12.38 -7.61
CA PRO A 133 26.92 -12.18 -7.86
C PRO A 133 27.34 -10.72 -8.04
N ASN A 134 26.39 -9.85 -8.48
CA ASN A 134 26.64 -8.43 -8.71
C ASN A 134 26.41 -7.57 -7.45
N LEU A 135 25.98 -8.19 -6.34
CA LEU A 135 25.65 -7.47 -5.12
C LEU A 135 26.91 -7.24 -4.26
N ASN A 136 27.16 -5.97 -3.95
CA ASN A 136 28.17 -5.59 -2.98
C ASN A 136 27.56 -5.53 -1.57
N ALA A 137 27.65 -6.65 -0.83
CA ALA A 137 27.17 -6.73 0.55
C ALA A 137 28.05 -7.69 1.38
N LYS A 138 28.24 -7.34 2.67
CA LYS A 138 28.96 -8.20 3.63
C LYS A 138 28.03 -9.04 4.50
N TYR A 139 26.86 -8.50 4.82
CA TYR A 139 25.86 -9.11 5.68
C TYR A 139 24.49 -8.98 5.03
N ALA A 140 23.63 -9.97 5.18
CA ALA A 140 22.26 -9.88 4.71
C ALA A 140 21.29 -10.70 5.55
N ILE A 141 20.04 -10.21 5.63
CA ILE A 141 18.86 -11.01 5.95
C ILE A 141 18.21 -11.40 4.62
N PHE A 142 17.90 -12.67 4.45
CA PHE A 142 17.04 -13.15 3.39
C PHE A 142 15.62 -13.29 3.91
N SER A 143 14.67 -12.62 3.24
CA SER A 143 13.22 -12.69 3.51
C SER A 143 12.55 -13.43 2.37
N GLU A 144 12.37 -14.72 2.54
CA GLU A 144 11.86 -15.65 1.52
C GLU A 144 10.42 -15.33 1.11
N THR A 145 9.59 -14.87 2.04
CA THR A 145 8.16 -14.62 1.81
C THR A 145 7.87 -13.27 1.15
N THR A 146 8.87 -12.46 0.89
CA THR A 146 8.73 -11.25 0.08
C THR A 146 8.58 -11.61 -1.40
N GLY A 147 7.71 -10.91 -2.11
CA GLY A 147 7.50 -11.11 -3.54
C GLY A 147 6.97 -9.90 -4.25
N ILE A 148 6.50 -10.10 -5.45
CA ILE A 148 5.83 -9.10 -6.29
C ILE A 148 4.52 -9.67 -6.83
N ILE A 149 3.58 -8.78 -7.16
CA ILE A 149 2.25 -9.11 -7.66
C ILE A 149 1.91 -8.19 -8.82
N ASP A 150 1.12 -8.68 -9.78
CA ASP A 150 0.40 -7.80 -10.69
C ASP A 150 -0.78 -7.16 -9.93
N SER A 151 -0.58 -5.93 -9.46
CA SER A 151 -1.58 -5.22 -8.67
C SER A 151 -2.82 -4.84 -9.47
N HIS A 152 -2.69 -4.68 -10.79
CA HIS A 152 -3.79 -4.38 -11.68
C HIS A 152 -4.70 -5.60 -11.87
N VAL A 153 -4.13 -6.76 -12.18
CA VAL A 153 -4.88 -8.02 -12.30
C VAL A 153 -5.51 -8.40 -10.96
N PHE A 154 -4.83 -8.13 -9.83
CA PHE A 154 -5.41 -8.32 -8.50
C PHE A 154 -6.66 -7.46 -8.29
N ALA A 155 -6.62 -6.18 -8.66
CA ALA A 155 -7.78 -5.30 -8.56
C ALA A 155 -8.95 -5.76 -9.44
N LEU A 156 -8.70 -6.10 -10.72
CA LEU A 156 -9.71 -6.64 -11.63
C LEU A 156 -10.37 -7.92 -11.06
N SER A 157 -9.57 -8.76 -10.39
CA SER A 157 -10.09 -9.96 -9.72
C SER A 157 -11.01 -9.63 -8.54
N LEU A 158 -10.74 -8.54 -7.80
CA LEU A 158 -11.61 -8.07 -6.72
C LEU A 158 -12.90 -7.45 -7.28
N GLU A 159 -12.82 -6.68 -8.36
CA GLU A 159 -13.98 -6.13 -9.07
C GLU A 159 -14.92 -7.25 -9.53
N ALA A 160 -14.37 -8.28 -10.17
CA ALA A 160 -15.15 -9.45 -10.59
C ALA A 160 -15.80 -10.18 -9.39
N GLU A 161 -15.14 -10.22 -8.20
CA GLU A 161 -15.76 -10.78 -7.00
C GLU A 161 -16.91 -9.92 -6.48
N ILE A 162 -16.79 -8.59 -6.53
CA ILE A 162 -17.87 -7.66 -6.15
C ILE A 162 -19.09 -7.89 -7.05
N GLU A 163 -18.90 -7.84 -8.37
CA GLU A 163 -19.97 -8.00 -9.35
C GLU A 163 -20.63 -9.39 -9.29
N SER A 164 -19.85 -10.44 -9.14
CA SER A 164 -20.37 -11.81 -9.01
C SER A 164 -21.11 -12.07 -7.69
N SER A 165 -21.02 -11.15 -6.74
CA SER A 165 -21.71 -11.18 -5.46
C SER A 165 -22.79 -10.10 -5.33
N ASP A 166 -23.36 -9.64 -6.46
CA ASP A 166 -24.41 -8.61 -6.57
C ASP A 166 -24.02 -7.25 -5.96
N GLY A 167 -22.72 -6.96 -5.81
CA GLY A 167 -22.23 -5.63 -5.48
C GLY A 167 -22.04 -4.77 -6.73
N HIS A 168 -22.09 -3.45 -6.54
CA HIS A 168 -21.99 -2.50 -7.63
C HIS A 168 -20.78 -1.58 -7.47
N ILE A 169 -20.04 -1.36 -8.56
CA ILE A 169 -18.96 -0.38 -8.64
C ILE A 169 -19.43 0.76 -9.54
N ILE A 170 -19.43 1.98 -8.99
CA ILE A 170 -19.88 3.17 -9.68
C ILE A 170 -18.73 4.17 -9.72
N ILE A 171 -18.20 4.38 -10.90
CA ILE A 171 -17.09 5.31 -11.20
C ILE A 171 -17.63 6.71 -11.53
N ASP A 172 -16.74 7.71 -11.62
CA ASP A 172 -17.10 9.11 -11.89
C ASP A 172 -18.21 9.60 -10.94
N SER A 173 -18.15 9.20 -9.67
CA SER A 173 -19.21 9.38 -8.67
C SER A 173 -18.63 9.82 -7.31
N PRO A 174 -18.06 11.04 -7.25
CA PRO A 174 -17.48 11.57 -6.01
C PRO A 174 -18.56 11.78 -4.94
N VAL A 175 -18.25 11.35 -3.71
CA VAL A 175 -19.07 11.70 -2.53
C VAL A 175 -18.77 13.15 -2.14
N LEU A 176 -19.76 14.00 -2.25
CA LEU A 176 -19.66 15.43 -1.98
C LEU A 176 -19.88 15.76 -0.52
N ASN A 177 -20.85 15.08 0.11
CA ASN A 177 -21.20 15.24 1.52
C ASN A 177 -21.93 13.99 2.04
N GLY A 178 -22.06 13.88 3.37
CA GLY A 178 -22.87 12.86 4.05
C GLY A 178 -23.52 13.42 5.30
N VAL A 179 -24.79 13.10 5.52
CA VAL A 179 -25.55 13.52 6.69
C VAL A 179 -26.16 12.30 7.37
N PHE A 180 -25.87 12.13 8.66
CA PHE A 180 -26.52 11.11 9.47
C PHE A 180 -27.87 11.63 10.00
N ASN A 181 -28.95 10.94 9.68
CA ASN A 181 -30.32 11.37 10.05
C ASN A 181 -30.81 10.76 11.37
N GLY A 182 -29.93 10.11 12.13
CA GLY A 182 -30.26 9.42 13.39
C GLY A 182 -30.37 7.89 13.23
N THR A 183 -30.61 7.38 12.02
CA THR A 183 -30.74 5.94 11.72
C THR A 183 -29.87 5.47 10.56
N SER A 184 -29.65 6.31 9.58
CA SER A 184 -28.89 6.01 8.36
C SER A 184 -28.16 7.26 7.85
N TRP A 185 -27.26 7.06 6.91
CA TRP A 185 -26.53 8.09 6.20
C TRP A 185 -27.24 8.43 4.89
N ASP A 186 -27.41 9.70 4.59
CA ASP A 186 -27.76 10.21 3.27
C ASP A 186 -26.49 10.81 2.65
N LEU A 187 -25.93 10.13 1.65
CA LEU A 187 -24.73 10.54 0.94
C LEU A 187 -25.10 11.32 -0.32
N ASP A 188 -24.61 12.54 -0.43
CA ASP A 188 -24.73 13.36 -1.63
C ASP A 188 -23.63 12.96 -2.62
N VAL A 189 -24.02 12.35 -3.73
CA VAL A 189 -23.12 11.86 -4.78
C VAL A 189 -23.21 12.80 -5.98
N GLY A 190 -22.05 13.19 -6.48
CA GLY A 190 -21.88 14.03 -7.67
C GLY A 190 -21.53 13.24 -8.93
N GLY A 191 -20.90 13.93 -9.88
CA GLY A 191 -20.42 13.33 -11.12
C GLY A 191 -21.55 12.77 -11.99
N SER A 192 -21.31 11.64 -12.63
CA SER A 192 -22.27 11.01 -13.52
C SER A 192 -23.53 10.47 -12.80
N SER A 193 -23.43 10.10 -11.52
CA SER A 193 -24.54 9.57 -10.73
C SER A 193 -25.52 10.63 -10.27
N ASN A 194 -25.03 11.76 -9.79
CA ASN A 194 -25.79 12.90 -9.31
C ASN A 194 -27.07 12.55 -8.51
N CYS A 195 -26.93 11.70 -7.49
CA CYS A 195 -28.02 11.15 -6.69
C CYS A 195 -27.77 11.30 -5.18
N ILE A 196 -28.74 10.91 -4.36
CA ILE A 196 -28.59 10.68 -2.92
C ILE A 196 -28.60 9.18 -2.68
N ILE A 197 -27.59 8.66 -1.96
CA ILE A 197 -27.59 7.25 -1.54
C ILE A 197 -27.83 7.19 -0.04
N ASN A 198 -28.91 6.50 0.36
CA ASN A 198 -29.22 6.22 1.76
C ASN A 198 -28.66 4.84 2.13
N CYS A 199 -27.88 4.77 3.21
CA CYS A 199 -27.28 3.52 3.66
C CYS A 199 -27.10 3.46 5.18
N GLY A 200 -27.08 2.25 5.74
CA GLY A 200 -26.84 2.02 7.17
C GLY A 200 -25.35 2.07 7.54
N LEU A 201 -24.48 1.74 6.59
CA LEU A 201 -23.05 1.64 6.81
C LEU A 201 -22.26 2.39 5.72
N VAL A 202 -21.30 3.20 6.15
CA VAL A 202 -20.34 3.90 5.27
C VAL A 202 -18.94 3.50 5.65
N ILE A 203 -18.15 3.10 4.67
CA ILE A 203 -16.71 2.82 4.84
C ILE A 203 -15.89 3.80 4.00
N ASN A 204 -15.24 4.73 4.68
CA ASN A 204 -14.39 5.73 4.07
C ASN A 204 -12.98 5.18 3.85
N SER A 205 -12.72 4.70 2.65
CA SER A 205 -11.42 4.22 2.16
C SER A 205 -10.86 5.11 1.03
N ALA A 206 -11.18 6.41 1.07
CA ALA A 206 -10.89 7.37 0.02
C ALA A 206 -9.43 7.84 -0.07
N GLY A 207 -8.48 7.12 0.56
CA GLY A 207 -7.06 7.39 0.45
C GLY A 207 -6.69 8.83 0.84
N PHE A 208 -6.19 9.63 -0.11
CA PHE A 208 -5.82 11.05 0.13
C PHE A 208 -6.97 11.93 0.58
N ASN A 209 -8.20 11.57 0.21
CA ASN A 209 -9.40 12.35 0.51
C ASN A 209 -10.12 11.84 1.76
N ALA A 210 -9.63 10.80 2.43
CA ALA A 210 -10.33 10.19 3.55
C ALA A 210 -10.57 11.17 4.70
N GLN A 211 -9.58 12.00 5.03
CA GLN A 211 -9.70 13.02 6.07
C GLN A 211 -10.68 14.11 5.69
N MET A 212 -10.64 14.59 4.44
CA MET A 212 -11.59 15.60 3.94
C MET A 212 -13.03 15.09 4.01
N ILE A 213 -13.28 13.84 3.62
CA ILE A 213 -14.60 13.22 3.68
C ILE A 213 -15.07 13.10 5.13
N ALA A 214 -14.22 12.61 6.03
CA ALA A 214 -14.56 12.50 7.46
C ALA A 214 -14.92 13.86 8.07
N THR A 215 -14.17 14.91 7.73
CA THR A 215 -14.46 16.29 8.17
C THR A 215 -15.81 16.78 7.62
N LYS A 216 -16.11 16.53 6.35
CA LYS A 216 -17.41 16.88 5.75
C LYS A 216 -18.57 16.14 6.40
N PHE A 217 -18.34 14.94 6.91
CA PHE A 217 -19.34 14.16 7.64
C PHE A 217 -19.51 14.62 9.09
N GLY A 218 -18.76 15.63 9.53
CA GLY A 218 -18.85 16.23 10.85
C GLY A 218 -17.94 15.60 11.90
N LEU A 219 -16.93 14.81 11.49
CA LEU A 219 -15.94 14.31 12.45
C LEU A 219 -15.01 15.45 12.88
N GLU A 220 -14.89 15.67 14.19
CA GLU A 220 -14.13 16.82 14.76
C GLU A 220 -12.61 16.52 14.87
N ASN A 221 -12.25 15.31 15.28
CA ASN A 221 -10.88 14.92 15.56
C ASN A 221 -10.29 14.07 14.41
N VAL A 222 -10.21 14.66 13.22
CA VAL A 222 -9.63 13.99 12.06
C VAL A 222 -8.10 14.16 12.07
N PRO A 223 -7.30 13.07 11.98
CA PRO A 223 -5.85 13.17 11.95
C PRO A 223 -5.39 13.91 10.68
N SER A 224 -4.38 14.78 10.81
CA SER A 224 -3.83 15.52 9.68
C SER A 224 -3.05 14.59 8.74
N PRO A 225 -3.27 14.66 7.41
CA PRO A 225 -2.47 13.90 6.45
C PRO A 225 -1.10 14.54 6.23
N VAL A 226 -0.08 13.70 6.06
CA VAL A 226 1.23 14.10 5.57
C VAL A 226 1.48 13.38 4.24
N TYR A 227 1.67 14.15 3.18
CA TYR A 227 1.93 13.57 1.87
C TYR A 227 3.44 13.42 1.63
N VAL A 228 3.85 12.21 1.26
CA VAL A 228 5.26 11.90 0.97
C VAL A 228 5.36 11.35 -0.44
N LYS A 229 5.99 12.13 -1.30
CA LYS A 229 6.28 11.78 -2.69
C LYS A 229 7.55 10.94 -2.77
N GLY A 230 7.52 9.91 -3.57
CA GLY A 230 8.67 9.06 -3.87
C GLY A 230 8.89 8.96 -5.37
N HIS A 231 10.11 9.22 -5.81
CA HIS A 231 10.51 9.13 -7.22
C HIS A 231 11.16 7.78 -7.49
N TYR A 232 10.90 7.25 -8.67
CA TYR A 232 11.52 6.00 -9.13
C TYR A 232 12.32 6.24 -10.41
N TYR A 233 13.45 5.57 -10.49
CA TYR A 233 14.25 5.46 -11.70
C TYR A 233 14.24 4.00 -12.16
N LYS A 234 14.28 3.77 -13.48
CA LYS A 234 14.39 2.43 -14.07
C LYS A 234 15.76 2.21 -14.67
N LEU A 235 16.21 0.96 -14.67
CA LEU A 235 17.37 0.51 -15.42
C LEU A 235 16.92 0.05 -16.82
N LEU A 236 17.50 0.60 -17.85
CA LEU A 236 17.30 0.07 -19.21
C LEU A 236 18.13 -1.21 -19.37
N GLY A 237 17.49 -2.23 -19.96
CA GLY A 237 18.12 -3.51 -20.22
C GLY A 237 17.84 -4.55 -19.14
N LYS A 238 18.68 -5.60 -19.10
CA LYS A 238 18.47 -6.74 -18.22
C LYS A 238 18.81 -6.39 -16.77
N SER A 239 17.95 -6.77 -15.84
CA SER A 239 18.24 -6.65 -14.40
C SER A 239 19.49 -7.47 -14.01
N PRO A 240 20.43 -6.88 -13.27
CA PRO A 240 21.54 -7.62 -12.68
C PRO A 240 21.13 -8.44 -11.44
N PHE A 241 19.90 -8.27 -10.94
CA PHE A 241 19.37 -8.91 -9.74
C PHE A 241 18.17 -9.81 -10.04
N ASN A 242 18.03 -10.87 -9.27
CA ASN A 242 16.91 -11.80 -9.29
C ASN A 242 15.98 -11.61 -8.07
N HIS A 243 16.48 -10.98 -7.02
CA HIS A 243 15.78 -10.68 -5.78
C HIS A 243 15.63 -9.16 -5.59
N LEU A 244 14.77 -8.78 -4.68
CA LEU A 244 14.69 -7.38 -4.22
C LEU A 244 15.89 -7.09 -3.31
N ILE A 245 16.58 -5.97 -3.53
CA ILE A 245 17.73 -5.55 -2.73
C ILE A 245 17.38 -4.28 -1.97
N TYR A 246 17.40 -4.38 -0.66
CA TYR A 246 17.07 -3.29 0.25
C TYR A 246 18.26 -3.00 1.16
N PRO A 247 18.90 -1.84 1.06
CA PRO A 247 19.83 -1.39 2.10
C PRO A 247 19.16 -1.37 3.47
N ILE A 248 19.96 -1.47 4.54
CA ILE A 248 19.44 -1.31 5.88
C ILE A 248 18.76 0.08 6.02
N PRO A 249 17.57 0.19 6.63
CA PRO A 249 16.91 1.48 6.82
C PRO A 249 17.80 2.47 7.58
N ASN A 250 17.77 3.71 7.15
CA ASN A 250 18.38 4.81 7.87
C ASN A 250 17.31 5.75 8.43
N LYS A 251 17.72 6.80 9.15
CA LYS A 251 16.80 7.78 9.76
C LYS A 251 15.89 8.52 8.76
N PHE A 252 16.13 8.42 7.46
CA PHE A 252 15.32 9.05 6.42
C PHE A 252 14.36 8.08 5.73
N GLY A 253 14.35 6.79 6.10
CA GLY A 253 13.47 5.74 5.56
C GLY A 253 14.22 4.51 5.08
N LEU A 254 13.59 3.73 4.17
CA LEU A 254 14.16 2.47 3.66
C LEU A 254 15.35 2.66 2.71
N GLY A 255 15.72 3.91 2.40
CA GLY A 255 16.74 4.20 1.40
C GLY A 255 16.28 3.88 -0.03
N ILE A 256 17.14 4.16 -1.01
CA ILE A 256 16.91 3.81 -2.40
C ILE A 256 17.19 2.31 -2.58
N HIS A 257 16.13 1.56 -2.75
CA HIS A 257 16.16 0.11 -2.89
C HIS A 257 15.73 -0.33 -4.29
N THR A 258 15.78 -1.61 -4.56
CA THR A 258 15.33 -2.15 -5.85
C THR A 258 13.92 -2.70 -5.77
N SER A 259 13.18 -2.59 -6.87
CA SER A 259 11.99 -3.38 -7.15
C SER A 259 12.09 -3.99 -8.55
N LEU A 260 11.45 -5.13 -8.74
CA LEU A 260 11.31 -5.81 -10.02
C LEU A 260 9.83 -5.83 -10.37
N ASP A 261 9.50 -5.57 -11.63
CA ASP A 261 8.15 -5.82 -12.13
C ASP A 261 7.97 -7.27 -12.61
N MET A 262 6.76 -7.62 -13.04
CA MET A 262 6.45 -8.97 -13.52
C MET A 262 7.26 -9.37 -14.76
N SER A 263 7.74 -8.39 -15.54
CA SER A 263 8.61 -8.58 -16.70
C SER A 263 10.12 -8.57 -16.36
N ASN A 264 10.45 -8.50 -15.07
CA ASN A 264 11.83 -8.45 -14.57
C ASN A 264 12.59 -7.15 -14.91
N ASN A 265 11.88 -6.06 -15.17
CA ASN A 265 12.51 -4.75 -15.29
C ASN A 265 12.87 -4.24 -13.89
N LEU A 266 14.10 -3.71 -13.75
CA LEU A 266 14.62 -3.21 -12.49
C LEU A 266 14.29 -1.72 -12.33
N LYS A 267 13.74 -1.39 -11.16
CA LYS A 267 13.50 -0.02 -10.73
C LYS A 267 14.26 0.24 -9.43
N PHE A 268 14.67 1.48 -9.25
CA PHE A 268 15.33 1.99 -8.04
C PHE A 268 14.46 3.04 -7.38
N GLY A 269 14.34 3.00 -6.08
CA GLY A 269 13.53 3.96 -5.32
C GLY A 269 12.57 3.29 -4.36
N PRO A 270 11.70 4.09 -3.75
CA PRO A 270 11.64 5.54 -3.93
C PRO A 270 12.64 6.31 -3.05
N ASP A 271 12.85 7.58 -3.38
CA ASP A 271 13.26 8.57 -2.39
C ASP A 271 12.07 9.02 -1.52
N ALA A 272 12.23 10.05 -0.70
CA ALA A 272 11.16 10.60 0.12
C ALA A 272 11.23 12.12 0.13
N GLU A 273 10.14 12.77 -0.29
CA GLU A 273 9.97 14.22 -0.31
C GLU A 273 8.60 14.56 0.28
N VAL A 274 8.58 15.36 1.35
CA VAL A 274 7.31 15.87 1.91
C VAL A 274 6.77 16.94 0.98
N ILE A 275 5.49 16.84 0.63
CA ILE A 275 4.80 17.78 -0.27
C ILE A 275 3.49 18.24 0.38
N ASP A 276 3.00 19.42 -0.01
CA ASP A 276 1.80 20.04 0.56
C ASP A 276 0.50 19.41 0.05
N SER A 277 0.52 18.85 -1.15
CA SER A 277 -0.64 18.22 -1.79
C SER A 277 -0.21 17.08 -2.71
N PRO A 278 -1.07 16.07 -2.98
CA PRO A 278 -0.76 14.98 -3.89
C PRO A 278 -0.39 15.48 -5.30
N ASP A 279 0.80 15.15 -5.76
CA ASP A 279 1.32 15.49 -7.08
C ASP A 279 2.17 14.35 -7.64
N TYR A 280 1.77 13.81 -8.79
CA TYR A 280 2.42 12.67 -9.46
C TYR A 280 3.39 13.08 -10.57
N ARG A 281 3.60 14.39 -10.81
CA ARG A 281 4.56 14.85 -11.83
C ARG A 281 5.97 14.49 -11.38
N PHE A 282 6.73 13.85 -12.26
CA PHE A 282 8.14 13.61 -12.00
C PHE A 282 8.91 14.92 -12.08
N MET A 283 9.47 15.35 -10.96
CA MET A 283 10.28 16.57 -10.87
C MET A 283 11.75 16.17 -10.76
N GLY A 284 12.31 15.70 -11.89
CA GLY A 284 13.72 15.34 -12.01
C GLY A 284 14.65 16.55 -11.91
N ASN A 285 15.78 16.36 -11.24
CA ASN A 285 16.89 17.30 -11.25
C ASN A 285 18.20 16.55 -11.08
N ALA A 286 19.32 17.18 -11.44
CA ALA A 286 20.64 16.60 -11.39
C ALA A 286 21.02 16.09 -9.98
N GLN A 287 20.69 16.87 -8.95
CA GLN A 287 20.99 16.52 -7.55
C GLN A 287 20.24 15.25 -7.11
N ARG A 288 18.96 15.10 -7.51
CA ARG A 288 18.19 13.85 -7.21
C ARG A 288 18.82 12.66 -7.91
N LYS A 289 19.13 12.80 -9.21
CA LYS A 289 19.77 11.72 -9.98
C LYS A 289 21.09 11.30 -9.35
N GLU A 290 21.92 12.25 -8.92
CA GLU A 290 23.20 11.99 -8.24
C GLU A 290 23.01 11.23 -6.92
N LYS A 291 22.02 11.60 -6.10
CA LYS A 291 21.69 10.84 -4.87
C LYS A 291 21.33 9.40 -5.17
N PHE A 292 20.53 9.17 -6.23
CA PHE A 292 20.17 7.81 -6.65
C PHE A 292 21.41 7.03 -7.08
N ILE A 293 22.25 7.60 -7.95
CA ILE A 293 23.48 6.96 -8.43
C ILE A 293 24.39 6.61 -7.25
N THR A 294 24.63 7.53 -6.33
CA THR A 294 25.46 7.32 -5.15
C THR A 294 24.92 6.18 -4.28
N SER A 295 23.61 6.16 -4.05
CA SER A 295 22.98 5.10 -3.26
C SER A 295 23.09 3.74 -3.96
N ILE A 296 22.81 3.67 -5.25
CA ILE A 296 22.88 2.44 -6.04
C ILE A 296 24.31 1.90 -6.09
N ALA A 297 25.31 2.76 -6.30
CA ALA A 297 26.72 2.38 -6.34
C ALA A 297 27.24 1.80 -5.02
N SER A 298 26.55 2.03 -3.89
CA SER A 298 26.92 1.44 -2.61
C SER A 298 26.67 -0.06 -2.54
N TYR A 299 25.76 -0.60 -3.35
CA TYR A 299 25.39 -2.02 -3.33
C TYR A 299 25.39 -2.72 -4.70
N LEU A 300 25.51 -2.00 -5.79
CA LEU A 300 25.63 -2.55 -7.15
C LEU A 300 26.98 -2.16 -7.75
N ASN A 301 27.80 -3.16 -8.08
CA ASN A 301 29.06 -2.96 -8.77
C ASN A 301 28.81 -2.64 -10.25
N ASP A 302 29.69 -1.83 -10.84
CA ASP A 302 29.81 -1.58 -12.28
C ASP A 302 28.51 -1.15 -12.98
N ILE A 303 27.71 -0.29 -12.32
CA ILE A 303 26.49 0.24 -12.92
C ILE A 303 26.80 1.25 -14.03
N ASN A 304 26.22 1.03 -15.21
CA ASN A 304 26.23 2.05 -16.26
C ASN A 304 25.13 3.09 -15.97
N ILE A 305 25.55 4.28 -15.54
CA ILE A 305 24.66 5.38 -15.14
C ILE A 305 23.83 5.94 -16.30
N ASP A 306 24.27 5.78 -17.55
CA ASP A 306 23.53 6.25 -18.73
C ASP A 306 22.28 5.42 -18.99
N LEU A 307 22.23 4.20 -18.45
CA LEU A 307 21.07 3.33 -18.52
C LEU A 307 20.02 3.62 -17.43
N ILE A 308 20.30 4.53 -16.48
CA ILE A 308 19.36 4.94 -15.44
C ILE A 308 18.52 6.09 -15.93
N GLN A 309 17.22 5.86 -16.08
CA GLN A 309 16.23 6.84 -16.56
C GLN A 309 15.14 7.10 -15.53
N GLU A 310 14.57 8.30 -15.59
CA GLU A 310 13.36 8.65 -14.83
C GLU A 310 12.21 7.72 -15.19
N ASP A 311 11.39 7.36 -14.20
CA ASP A 311 10.24 6.48 -14.38
C ASP A 311 8.96 7.18 -13.88
N TYR A 312 8.45 6.86 -12.71
CA TYR A 312 7.24 7.45 -12.17
C TYR A 312 7.43 7.96 -10.74
N CYS A 313 6.39 8.62 -10.23
CA CYS A 313 6.30 8.99 -8.81
C CYS A 313 5.12 8.28 -8.15
N GLY A 314 5.30 7.88 -6.90
CA GLY A 314 4.22 7.51 -6.01
C GLY A 314 4.02 8.56 -4.92
N VAL A 315 2.80 8.68 -4.40
CA VAL A 315 2.52 9.52 -3.24
C VAL A 315 1.93 8.66 -2.13
N ARG A 316 2.44 8.82 -0.91
CA ARG A 316 1.96 8.13 0.29
C ARG A 316 1.25 9.13 1.18
N VAL A 317 0.16 8.70 1.81
CA VAL A 317 -0.53 9.46 2.84
C VAL A 317 -0.18 8.88 4.20
N ARG A 318 0.46 9.66 5.05
CA ARG A 318 0.83 9.31 6.42
C ARG A 318 0.08 10.17 7.42
N LEU A 319 0.09 9.77 8.68
CA LEU A 319 -0.52 10.52 9.78
C LEU A 319 0.51 11.24 10.66
N ASP A 320 1.78 10.93 10.46
CA ASP A 320 2.89 11.48 11.23
C ASP A 320 4.03 11.86 10.28
N PRO A 321 4.62 13.05 10.40
CA PRO A 321 5.82 13.42 9.65
C PRO A 321 7.02 12.55 10.04
N ASP A 322 7.04 11.98 11.25
CA ASP A 322 8.13 11.14 11.73
C ASP A 322 7.92 9.70 11.23
N HIS A 323 8.62 9.36 10.16
CA HIS A 323 8.46 8.17 9.31
C HIS A 323 8.42 6.82 10.05
N HIS A 324 8.88 6.76 11.30
CA HIS A 324 9.05 5.51 12.03
C HIS A 324 7.88 5.14 12.94
N LEU A 325 6.95 6.07 13.21
CA LEU A 325 5.89 5.89 14.20
C LEU A 325 4.48 5.81 13.59
N SER A 326 4.32 6.19 12.32
CA SER A 326 3.02 6.19 11.65
C SER A 326 2.49 4.76 11.47
N ASP A 327 1.40 4.44 12.15
CA ASP A 327 0.65 3.19 11.96
C ASP A 327 -0.59 3.42 11.09
N PHE A 328 -1.31 2.37 10.71
CA PHE A 328 -2.66 2.46 10.19
C PHE A 328 -3.60 2.93 11.29
N ASP A 329 -4.54 3.81 10.96
CA ASP A 329 -5.60 4.25 11.85
C ASP A 329 -6.94 3.89 11.23
N ILE A 330 -7.55 2.84 11.77
CA ILE A 330 -8.88 2.35 11.36
C ILE A 330 -9.83 2.66 12.50
N GLN A 331 -10.67 3.67 12.30
CA GLN A 331 -11.59 4.18 13.30
C GLN A 331 -13.01 3.64 13.07
N TYR A 332 -13.64 3.19 14.13
CA TYR A 332 -14.97 2.64 14.17
C TYR A 332 -15.92 3.56 14.94
N PRO A 333 -17.26 3.33 14.93
CA PRO A 333 -18.21 4.11 15.72
C PRO A 333 -17.84 4.24 17.20
N SER A 334 -17.17 3.22 17.78
CA SER A 334 -16.69 3.26 19.18
C SER A 334 -15.60 4.31 19.43
N ASP A 335 -14.87 4.72 18.39
CA ASP A 335 -13.74 5.63 18.51
C ASP A 335 -14.15 7.11 18.37
N HIS A 336 -15.21 7.37 17.61
CA HIS A 336 -15.63 8.74 17.26
C HIS A 336 -17.14 9.01 17.49
N GLY A 337 -17.93 8.02 17.91
CA GLY A 337 -19.36 8.19 18.25
C GLY A 337 -20.33 8.28 17.06
N MET A 338 -19.86 8.22 15.80
CA MET A 338 -20.69 8.31 14.61
C MET A 338 -21.14 6.92 14.16
N THR A 339 -22.39 6.60 14.45
CA THR A 339 -22.99 5.29 14.10
C THR A 339 -22.90 5.01 12.61
N GLY A 340 -22.54 3.78 12.24
CA GLY A 340 -22.50 3.32 10.85
C GLY A 340 -21.37 3.93 10.01
N LEU A 341 -20.35 4.56 10.61
CA LEU A 341 -19.20 5.10 9.89
C LEU A 341 -17.91 4.38 10.30
N VAL A 342 -17.15 3.91 9.33
CA VAL A 342 -15.77 3.41 9.50
C VAL A 342 -14.83 4.26 8.66
N ASN A 343 -13.77 4.79 9.27
CA ASN A 343 -12.74 5.55 8.56
C ASN A 343 -11.42 4.80 8.51
N LEU A 344 -10.76 4.82 7.35
CA LEU A 344 -9.43 4.27 7.17
C LEU A 344 -8.45 5.39 6.83
N PHE A 345 -7.61 5.76 7.80
CA PHE A 345 -6.63 6.83 7.65
C PHE A 345 -5.20 6.26 7.61
N GLY A 346 -4.32 6.92 6.87
CA GLY A 346 -2.91 6.56 6.82
C GLY A 346 -2.62 5.18 6.22
N ILE A 347 -3.50 4.67 5.37
CA ILE A 347 -3.29 3.37 4.71
C ILE A 347 -2.34 3.58 3.51
N GLU A 348 -1.05 3.61 3.84
CA GLU A 348 0.06 3.60 2.88
C GLU A 348 0.70 2.21 2.79
N SER A 349 1.99 2.08 2.39
CA SER A 349 2.72 0.81 2.51
C SER A 349 2.74 0.32 3.98
N PRO A 350 2.34 -0.93 4.22
CA PRO A 350 2.13 -2.06 3.32
C PRO A 350 0.66 -2.30 2.90
N GLY A 351 -0.12 -1.28 2.62
CA GLY A 351 -1.57 -1.38 2.35
C GLY A 351 -1.94 -2.43 1.31
N LEU A 352 -1.22 -2.49 0.18
CA LEU A 352 -1.44 -3.51 -0.86
C LEU A 352 -1.34 -4.93 -0.27
N THR A 353 -0.25 -5.24 0.41
CA THR A 353 -0.06 -6.54 1.07
C THR A 353 -1.12 -6.81 2.12
N SER A 354 -1.50 -5.79 2.89
CA SER A 354 -2.44 -5.88 4.01
C SER A 354 -3.90 -5.85 3.59
N SER A 355 -4.24 -5.59 2.32
CA SER A 355 -5.58 -5.27 1.87
C SER A 355 -6.64 -6.30 2.26
N LEU A 356 -6.35 -7.60 2.07
CA LEU A 356 -7.25 -8.68 2.43
C LEU A 356 -7.40 -8.84 3.95
N ALA A 357 -6.31 -8.63 4.71
CA ALA A 357 -6.35 -8.68 6.17
C ALA A 357 -7.11 -7.46 6.76
N ILE A 358 -6.98 -6.28 6.13
CA ILE A 358 -7.79 -5.09 6.47
C ILE A 358 -9.26 -5.40 6.22
N ALA A 359 -9.62 -5.95 5.06
CA ALA A 359 -10.99 -6.32 4.73
C ALA A 359 -11.58 -7.33 5.73
N ASP A 360 -10.82 -8.34 6.11
CA ASP A 360 -11.22 -9.32 7.13
C ASP A 360 -11.42 -8.65 8.50
N THR A 361 -10.54 -7.72 8.89
CA THR A 361 -10.61 -7.01 10.16
C THR A 361 -11.83 -6.09 10.21
N VAL A 362 -12.07 -5.31 9.16
CA VAL A 362 -13.24 -4.43 9.05
C VAL A 362 -14.51 -5.25 9.08
N SER A 363 -14.62 -6.30 8.27
CA SER A 363 -15.84 -7.12 8.19
C SER A 363 -16.22 -7.80 9.52
N LYS A 364 -15.24 -8.24 10.31
CA LYS A 364 -15.47 -8.83 11.65
C LYS A 364 -15.92 -7.81 12.68
N LYS A 365 -15.56 -6.56 12.52
CA LYS A 365 -15.79 -5.50 13.52
C LYS A 365 -17.14 -4.78 13.33
N ILE A 366 -17.73 -4.86 12.13
CA ILE A 366 -19.03 -4.27 11.78
C ILE A 366 -20.20 -5.25 11.92
N GLN A 367 -19.94 -6.53 12.14
CA GLN A 367 -20.94 -7.56 12.50
C GLN A 367 -21.27 -7.47 14.00
#